data_07bb76900cfe414c5e82bad261f8d241
#
_entry.id   07bb76900cfe414c5e82bad261f8d241
#
_cell.length_a   1.000
_cell.length_b   1.000
_cell.length_c   1.000
_cell.angle_alpha   90.00
_cell.angle_beta   90.00
_cell.angle_gamma   90.00
#
_symmetry.space_group_name_H-M   'P 1'
#
loop_
_entity.id
_entity.type
_entity.pdbx_description
1 polymer ?
#
loop_
_entity_poly.entity_id
_entity_poly.type
_entity_poly.pdbx_seq_one_letter_code
_entity_poly.pdbx_strand_id
1 'polypeptide(L)'
;MSMTDKFISTAKNEVGNGAKKYREWYYGYNAQDVAWCAVFVSWCLAQAGITGIKTDGAGCFAREYQDRGRWLESEYSDSSTTPQIGDIVTFVWNYAGRYNSQDRYYSDHVGIVYAVDDNYIYTVEGNAGASNDTSTVKYKSYSRTNGCINGYFRLNDFANTESEDEEMNFKQGDKSDGVLAYKALLLLANDFNIISVKIDNNNIFGKGTYDATIEVQKLFNLEVDGIAGKQTISALSSAVHGKAITSMKGHNKIIDDLSKKLNEMKV
;
A
#
# COMPACT_ATOMS: atom_id res chain seq x y z
N MET A 1 19.53 5.50 -9.92
CA MET A 1 18.13 5.82 -10.28
C MET A 1 17.40 5.90 -8.97
N SER A 2 16.80 7.05 -8.65
CA SER A 2 16.05 7.23 -7.40
C SER A 2 14.80 6.33 -7.37
N MET A 3 14.21 6.12 -6.19
CA MET A 3 12.92 5.40 -6.09
C MET A 3 11.82 6.11 -6.88
N THR A 4 11.80 7.45 -6.86
CA THR A 4 10.89 8.26 -7.67
C THR A 4 11.08 8.03 -9.17
N ASP A 5 12.34 8.03 -9.66
CA ASP A 5 12.60 7.74 -11.09
C ASP A 5 12.13 6.35 -11.47
N LYS A 6 12.36 5.35 -10.60
CA LYS A 6 11.91 3.98 -10.82
C LYS A 6 10.38 3.88 -10.83
N PHE A 7 9.70 4.59 -9.92
CA PHE A 7 8.25 4.66 -9.86
C PHE A 7 7.65 5.24 -11.15
N ILE A 8 8.16 6.38 -11.58
CA ILE A 8 7.71 7.06 -12.80
C ILE A 8 8.01 6.21 -14.05
N SER A 9 9.22 5.67 -14.17
CA SER A 9 9.59 4.83 -15.32
C SER A 9 8.75 3.56 -15.38
N THR A 10 8.46 2.94 -14.24
CA THR A 10 7.54 1.81 -14.15
C THR A 10 6.17 2.17 -14.69
N ALA A 11 5.57 3.28 -14.23
CA ALA A 11 4.26 3.72 -14.69
C ALA A 11 4.23 4.01 -16.21
N LYS A 12 5.25 4.70 -16.72
CA LYS A 12 5.35 5.04 -18.15
C LYS A 12 5.46 3.80 -19.06
N ASN A 13 6.18 2.77 -18.61
CA ASN A 13 6.33 1.51 -19.37
C ASN A 13 5.03 0.70 -19.43
N GLU A 14 4.03 1.05 -18.63
CA GLU A 14 2.74 0.37 -18.62
C GLU A 14 1.69 0.99 -19.55
N VAL A 15 1.98 2.11 -20.18
CA VAL A 15 1.02 2.80 -21.06
C VAL A 15 0.53 1.87 -22.18
N GLY A 16 -0.79 1.77 -22.34
CA GLY A 16 -1.47 0.85 -23.25
C GLY A 16 -1.92 -0.47 -22.63
N ASN A 17 -1.37 -0.87 -21.47
CA ASN A 17 -1.74 -2.10 -20.80
C ASN A 17 -3.13 -1.98 -20.14
N GLY A 18 -3.88 -3.10 -20.14
CA GLY A 18 -5.18 -3.24 -19.49
C GLY A 18 -5.10 -3.75 -18.06
N ALA A 19 -6.25 -3.91 -17.44
CA ALA A 19 -6.45 -4.18 -16.01
C ALA A 19 -5.85 -5.49 -15.48
N LYS A 20 -5.83 -6.54 -16.32
CA LYS A 20 -5.67 -7.94 -15.88
C LYS A 20 -4.51 -8.13 -14.89
N LYS A 21 -3.29 -7.75 -15.25
CA LYS A 21 -2.11 -8.03 -14.41
C LYS A 21 -2.12 -7.29 -13.07
N TYR A 22 -2.70 -6.09 -13.02
CA TYR A 22 -2.78 -5.30 -11.78
C TYR A 22 -3.82 -5.89 -10.83
N ARG A 23 -4.98 -6.29 -11.36
CA ARG A 23 -6.04 -6.95 -10.61
C ARG A 23 -5.57 -8.32 -10.10
N GLU A 24 -4.91 -9.13 -10.93
CA GLU A 24 -4.35 -10.41 -10.50
C GLU A 24 -3.30 -10.25 -9.40
N TRP A 25 -2.45 -9.22 -9.48
CA TRP A 25 -1.49 -8.92 -8.44
C TRP A 25 -2.15 -8.48 -7.13
N TYR A 26 -3.24 -7.70 -7.21
CA TYR A 26 -3.91 -7.16 -6.02
C TYR A 26 -4.85 -8.17 -5.37
N TYR A 27 -5.76 -8.74 -6.16
CA TYR A 27 -6.86 -9.60 -5.70
C TYR A 27 -6.53 -11.11 -5.77
N GLY A 28 -5.48 -11.51 -6.49
CA GLY A 28 -5.14 -12.90 -6.79
C GLY A 28 -5.95 -13.48 -7.96
N TYR A 29 -6.83 -12.69 -8.59
CA TYR A 29 -7.60 -13.06 -9.79
C TYR A 29 -7.98 -11.80 -10.58
N ASN A 30 -8.38 -11.96 -11.85
CA ASN A 30 -8.82 -10.84 -12.69
C ASN A 30 -10.27 -10.45 -12.35
N ALA A 31 -10.46 -9.67 -11.28
CA ALA A 31 -11.75 -9.14 -10.87
C ALA A 31 -12.38 -8.30 -11.98
N GLN A 32 -13.57 -8.66 -12.45
CA GLN A 32 -14.28 -7.93 -13.50
C GLN A 32 -15.06 -6.76 -12.92
N ASP A 33 -15.31 -5.74 -13.73
CA ASP A 33 -16.07 -4.53 -13.41
C ASP A 33 -15.63 -3.80 -12.13
N VAL A 34 -14.35 -3.93 -11.77
CA VAL A 34 -13.76 -3.25 -10.60
C VAL A 34 -12.84 -2.14 -11.09
N ALA A 35 -12.99 -0.94 -10.53
CA ALA A 35 -12.08 0.16 -10.76
C ALA A 35 -10.65 -0.20 -10.30
N TRP A 36 -9.65 0.16 -11.09
CA TRP A 36 -8.28 -0.27 -10.84
C TRP A 36 -7.23 0.87 -10.92
N CYS A 37 -7.67 2.12 -10.90
CA CYS A 37 -6.74 3.25 -10.88
C CYS A 37 -5.82 3.22 -9.64
N ALA A 38 -6.37 3.01 -8.46
CA ALA A 38 -5.61 2.89 -7.22
C ALA A 38 -4.76 1.60 -7.15
N VAL A 39 -5.28 0.50 -7.68
CA VAL A 39 -4.55 -0.76 -7.82
C VAL A 39 -3.30 -0.59 -8.71
N PHE A 40 -3.44 0.15 -9.82
CA PHE A 40 -2.32 0.48 -10.71
C PHE A 40 -1.24 1.29 -9.99
N VAL A 41 -1.62 2.36 -9.29
CA VAL A 41 -0.66 3.17 -8.52
C VAL A 41 0.02 2.34 -7.44
N SER A 42 -0.74 1.52 -6.69
CA SER A 42 -0.20 0.59 -5.69
C SER A 42 0.78 -0.41 -6.29
N TRP A 43 0.48 -0.93 -7.48
CA TRP A 43 1.38 -1.84 -8.21
C TRP A 43 2.68 -1.12 -8.61
N CYS A 44 2.60 0.08 -9.14
CA CYS A 44 3.78 0.88 -9.51
C CYS A 44 4.67 1.19 -8.30
N LEU A 45 4.07 1.53 -7.15
CA LEU A 45 4.80 1.74 -5.90
C LEU A 45 5.56 0.47 -5.48
N ALA A 46 4.89 -0.68 -5.49
CA ALA A 46 5.51 -1.96 -5.14
C ALA A 46 6.67 -2.32 -6.08
N GLN A 47 6.52 -2.10 -7.41
CA GLN A 47 7.62 -2.34 -8.37
C GLN A 47 8.80 -1.39 -8.17
N ALA A 48 8.56 -0.18 -7.68
CA ALA A 48 9.61 0.77 -7.33
C ALA A 48 10.34 0.41 -6.02
N GLY A 49 9.80 -0.53 -5.24
CA GLY A 49 10.31 -0.90 -3.91
C GLY A 49 9.73 -0.04 -2.78
N ILE A 50 8.71 0.78 -3.07
CA ILE A 50 7.99 1.58 -2.08
C ILE A 50 6.92 0.70 -1.44
N THR A 51 7.11 0.34 -0.19
CA THR A 51 6.23 -0.57 0.57
C THR A 51 5.30 0.19 1.52
N GLY A 52 4.30 -0.50 2.05
CA GLY A 52 3.37 0.05 3.04
C GLY A 52 2.14 0.74 2.45
N ILE A 53 2.02 0.79 1.11
CA ILE A 53 0.84 1.32 0.44
C ILE A 53 0.32 0.29 -0.55
N LYS A 54 -0.81 -0.30 -0.24
CA LYS A 54 -1.51 -1.23 -1.11
C LYS A 54 -3.02 -1.03 -0.92
N THR A 55 -3.64 -0.29 -1.84
CA THR A 55 -5.07 0.04 -1.79
C THR A 55 -5.71 -0.04 -3.16
N ASP A 56 -7.01 -0.32 -3.21
CA ASP A 56 -7.87 -0.28 -4.40
C ASP A 56 -8.78 0.96 -4.42
N GLY A 57 -8.75 1.78 -3.37
CA GLY A 57 -9.54 3.00 -3.25
C GLY A 57 -8.74 4.27 -3.50
N ALA A 58 -9.16 5.11 -4.46
CA ALA A 58 -8.53 6.40 -4.73
C ALA A 58 -8.54 7.33 -3.51
N GLY A 59 -9.65 7.37 -2.75
CA GLY A 59 -9.78 8.15 -1.52
C GLY A 59 -8.87 7.67 -0.38
N CYS A 60 -8.42 6.40 -0.41
CA CYS A 60 -7.50 5.89 0.59
C CYS A 60 -6.12 6.54 0.48
N PHE A 61 -5.68 6.95 -0.72
CA PHE A 61 -4.44 7.71 -0.85
C PHE A 61 -4.53 9.05 -0.11
N ALA A 62 -5.60 9.79 -0.27
CA ALA A 62 -5.78 11.06 0.43
C ALA A 62 -5.84 10.86 1.96
N ARG A 63 -6.62 9.87 2.43
CA ARG A 63 -6.81 9.59 3.86
C ARG A 63 -5.53 9.12 4.53
N GLU A 64 -4.87 8.11 3.96
CA GLU A 64 -3.64 7.52 4.48
C GLU A 64 -2.53 8.58 4.67
N TYR A 65 -2.49 9.59 3.79
CA TYR A 65 -1.43 10.58 3.79
C TYR A 65 -1.73 11.82 4.58
N GLN A 66 -2.98 12.10 4.77
CA GLN A 66 -3.35 13.14 5.69
C GLN A 66 -3.06 12.73 7.13
N ASP A 67 -3.41 11.51 7.49
CA ASP A 67 -3.10 10.96 8.82
C ASP A 67 -1.59 11.00 9.11
N ARG A 68 -0.77 10.98 8.06
CA ARG A 68 0.70 11.11 8.15
C ARG A 68 1.21 12.55 7.95
N GLY A 69 0.34 13.55 7.83
CA GLY A 69 0.73 14.95 7.61
C GLY A 69 1.38 15.23 6.26
N ARG A 70 1.17 14.39 5.25
CA ARG A 70 1.84 14.44 3.93
C ARG A 70 0.93 14.79 2.78
N TRP A 71 -0.33 15.09 3.07
CA TRP A 71 -1.29 15.56 2.10
C TRP A 71 -1.05 17.01 1.76
N LEU A 72 -1.04 17.32 0.48
CA LEU A 72 -1.02 18.68 -0.05
C LEU A 72 -2.35 18.96 -0.75
N GLU A 73 -3.02 20.00 -0.34
CA GLU A 73 -4.24 20.46 -1.02
C GLU A 73 -3.92 20.79 -2.50
N SER A 74 -4.93 20.78 -3.37
CA SER A 74 -4.72 21.20 -4.75
C SER A 74 -4.39 22.69 -4.84
N GLU A 75 -3.68 23.10 -5.88
CA GLU A 75 -3.39 24.53 -6.13
C GLU A 75 -4.68 25.37 -6.32
N TYR A 76 -5.78 24.75 -6.72
CA TYR A 76 -7.11 25.37 -6.74
C TYR A 76 -7.60 25.72 -5.34
N SER A 77 -7.33 24.90 -4.33
CA SER A 77 -7.73 25.10 -2.93
C SER A 77 -6.70 25.89 -2.13
N ASP A 78 -5.41 25.73 -2.44
CA ASP A 78 -4.28 26.41 -1.80
C ASP A 78 -3.24 26.79 -2.87
N SER A 79 -3.21 28.07 -3.24
CA SER A 79 -2.32 28.60 -4.28
C SER A 79 -0.83 28.52 -3.91
N SER A 80 -0.47 28.18 -2.67
CA SER A 80 0.91 27.94 -2.26
C SER A 80 1.41 26.54 -2.62
N THR A 81 0.49 25.61 -2.96
CA THR A 81 0.85 24.25 -3.38
C THR A 81 1.50 24.27 -4.76
N THR A 82 2.68 23.67 -4.85
CA THR A 82 3.36 23.43 -6.12
C THR A 82 3.47 21.93 -6.35
N PRO A 83 2.75 21.35 -7.33
CA PRO A 83 2.87 19.94 -7.66
C PRO A 83 4.27 19.61 -8.17
N GLN A 84 4.73 18.40 -7.90
CA GLN A 84 6.08 17.93 -8.27
C GLN A 84 6.01 16.61 -9.04
N ILE A 85 7.07 16.35 -9.80
CA ILE A 85 7.27 15.06 -10.46
C ILE A 85 7.37 13.97 -9.39
N GLY A 86 6.58 12.90 -9.55
CA GLY A 86 6.48 11.81 -8.59
C GLY A 86 5.32 11.94 -7.61
N ASP A 87 4.65 13.09 -7.53
CA ASP A 87 3.45 13.21 -6.72
C ASP A 87 2.37 12.24 -7.23
N ILE A 88 1.63 11.66 -6.31
CA ILE A 88 0.39 10.94 -6.60
C ILE A 88 -0.74 11.96 -6.48
N VAL A 89 -1.48 12.16 -7.58
CA VAL A 89 -2.60 13.11 -7.65
C VAL A 89 -3.92 12.38 -7.52
N THR A 90 -4.85 12.90 -6.73
CA THR A 90 -6.22 12.38 -6.64
C THR A 90 -7.22 13.39 -7.19
N PHE A 91 -8.33 12.86 -7.72
CA PHE A 91 -9.35 13.65 -8.41
C PHE A 91 -10.74 13.37 -7.83
N VAL A 92 -11.59 14.38 -7.91
CA VAL A 92 -13.04 14.31 -7.65
C VAL A 92 -13.76 14.78 -8.90
N TRP A 93 -14.18 13.83 -9.76
CA TRP A 93 -14.94 14.16 -10.97
C TRP A 93 -16.38 14.54 -10.67
N ASN A 94 -16.95 13.93 -9.63
CA ASN A 94 -18.31 14.21 -9.19
C ASN A 94 -18.31 15.15 -7.98
N TYR A 95 -18.39 16.45 -8.21
CA TYR A 95 -18.48 17.46 -7.16
C TYR A 95 -19.64 17.23 -6.18
N ALA A 96 -20.77 16.71 -6.65
CA ALA A 96 -21.90 16.38 -5.79
C ALA A 96 -21.54 15.29 -4.77
N GLY A 97 -20.71 14.31 -5.16
CA GLY A 97 -20.14 13.30 -4.25
C GLY A 97 -19.26 13.91 -3.17
N ARG A 98 -18.41 14.89 -3.51
CA ARG A 98 -17.55 15.59 -2.55
C ARG A 98 -18.35 16.36 -1.50
N TYR A 99 -19.38 17.09 -1.91
CA TYR A 99 -20.21 17.89 -1.00
C TYR A 99 -21.17 17.04 -0.15
N ASN A 100 -21.55 15.86 -0.62
CA ASN A 100 -22.41 14.92 0.11
C ASN A 100 -21.62 13.91 0.94
N SER A 101 -20.32 13.79 0.75
CA SER A 101 -19.43 12.93 1.52
C SER A 101 -19.08 13.63 2.84
N GLN A 102 -19.23 12.92 3.96
CA GLN A 102 -18.67 13.37 5.25
C GLN A 102 -17.13 13.23 5.26
N ASP A 103 -16.56 12.63 4.22
CA ASP A 103 -15.14 12.42 4.03
C ASP A 103 -14.58 13.51 3.11
N ARG A 104 -13.91 14.51 3.68
CA ARG A 104 -13.26 15.60 2.91
C ARG A 104 -12.18 15.09 1.96
N TYR A 105 -11.74 13.84 2.10
CA TYR A 105 -10.74 13.17 1.27
C TYR A 105 -11.35 12.21 0.25
N TYR A 106 -12.64 12.27 0.06
CA TYR A 106 -13.29 11.54 -1.00
C TYR A 106 -12.59 11.83 -2.34
N SER A 107 -12.20 10.77 -3.03
CA SER A 107 -11.62 10.82 -4.37
C SER A 107 -12.11 9.64 -5.16
N ASP A 108 -12.48 9.87 -6.41
CA ASP A 108 -13.01 8.85 -7.32
C ASP A 108 -12.00 8.41 -8.37
N HIS A 109 -10.83 9.08 -8.43
CA HIS A 109 -9.74 8.70 -9.33
C HIS A 109 -8.37 9.09 -8.77
N VAL A 110 -7.30 8.43 -9.27
CA VAL A 110 -5.92 8.66 -8.87
C VAL A 110 -4.96 8.42 -10.04
N GLY A 111 -3.90 9.23 -10.11
CA GLY A 111 -2.84 9.12 -11.10
C GLY A 111 -1.45 9.45 -10.53
N ILE A 112 -0.43 9.33 -11.38
CA ILE A 112 0.98 9.57 -11.06
C ILE A 112 1.48 10.74 -11.88
N VAL A 113 1.98 11.80 -11.24
CA VAL A 113 2.55 12.97 -11.94
C VAL A 113 3.93 12.62 -12.47
N TYR A 114 4.12 12.65 -13.77
CA TYR A 114 5.42 12.37 -14.40
C TYR A 114 6.12 13.60 -15.00
N ALA A 115 5.41 14.70 -15.16
CA ALA A 115 5.94 15.98 -15.58
C ALA A 115 5.04 17.12 -15.07
N VAL A 116 5.63 18.30 -14.88
CA VAL A 116 4.95 19.53 -14.46
C VAL A 116 5.56 20.69 -15.23
N ASP A 117 4.72 21.61 -15.72
CA ASP A 117 5.14 22.92 -16.19
C ASP A 117 4.38 24.04 -15.44
N ASP A 118 4.49 25.27 -15.89
CA ASP A 118 3.87 26.42 -15.22
C ASP A 118 2.34 26.34 -15.14
N ASN A 119 1.69 25.64 -16.08
CA ASN A 119 0.24 25.63 -16.24
C ASN A 119 -0.40 24.25 -16.06
N TYR A 120 0.37 23.18 -16.28
CA TYR A 120 -0.15 21.82 -16.35
C TYR A 120 0.62 20.84 -15.50
N ILE A 121 -0.10 19.82 -15.00
CA ILE A 121 0.47 18.55 -14.60
C ILE A 121 0.22 17.51 -15.70
N TYR A 122 1.16 16.59 -15.87
CA TYR A 122 1.07 15.48 -16.81
C TYR A 122 1.13 14.18 -16.01
N THR A 123 0.15 13.31 -16.24
CA THR A 123 -0.06 12.10 -15.43
C THR A 123 0.01 10.82 -16.25
N VAL A 124 0.36 9.72 -15.56
CA VAL A 124 0.10 8.35 -16.02
C VAL A 124 -0.98 7.76 -15.13
N GLU A 125 -2.05 7.27 -15.74
CA GLU A 125 -3.25 6.84 -15.03
C GLU A 125 -3.69 5.45 -15.48
N GLY A 126 -3.93 4.56 -14.53
CA GLY A 126 -4.65 3.32 -14.74
C GLY A 126 -6.16 3.54 -14.79
N ASN A 127 -6.89 2.61 -15.37
CA ASN A 127 -8.36 2.71 -15.52
C ASN A 127 -8.83 3.97 -16.27
N ALA A 128 -8.02 4.45 -17.21
CA ALA A 128 -8.30 5.66 -17.97
C ALA A 128 -9.10 5.34 -19.24
N GLY A 129 -10.42 5.20 -19.12
CA GLY A 129 -11.30 4.88 -20.26
C GLY A 129 -12.77 4.85 -19.87
N ALA A 130 -13.60 4.31 -20.79
CA ALA A 130 -15.06 4.34 -20.67
C ALA A 130 -15.62 3.26 -19.73
N SER A 131 -14.90 2.17 -19.49
CA SER A 131 -15.31 1.12 -18.57
C SER A 131 -14.11 0.48 -17.85
N ASN A 132 -14.36 -0.12 -16.72
CA ASN A 132 -13.31 -0.74 -15.91
C ASN A 132 -12.57 -1.88 -16.65
N ASP A 133 -13.24 -2.61 -17.52
CA ASP A 133 -12.68 -3.80 -18.18
C ASP A 133 -11.98 -3.51 -19.49
N THR A 134 -12.35 -2.42 -20.19
CA THR A 134 -11.75 -2.01 -21.47
C THR A 134 -10.79 -0.84 -21.34
N SER A 135 -10.71 -0.23 -20.18
CA SER A 135 -9.78 0.85 -19.88
C SER A 135 -8.33 0.38 -19.91
N THR A 136 -7.43 1.28 -20.23
CA THR A 136 -5.98 1.04 -20.26
C THR A 136 -5.24 2.10 -19.46
N VAL A 137 -3.96 1.88 -19.25
CA VAL A 137 -3.05 2.91 -18.73
C VAL A 137 -2.83 3.96 -19.82
N LYS A 138 -3.00 5.24 -19.48
CA LYS A 138 -2.86 6.37 -20.43
C LYS A 138 -2.09 7.54 -19.85
N TYR A 139 -1.50 8.31 -20.76
CA TYR A 139 -1.07 9.66 -20.45
C TYR A 139 -2.26 10.61 -20.43
N LYS A 140 -2.26 11.55 -19.47
CA LYS A 140 -3.23 12.63 -19.35
C LYS A 140 -2.54 13.94 -19.00
N SER A 141 -3.25 15.05 -19.16
CA SER A 141 -2.80 16.37 -18.70
C SER A 141 -3.97 17.17 -18.15
N TYR A 142 -3.71 17.94 -17.11
CA TYR A 142 -4.70 18.79 -16.44
C TYR A 142 -4.09 20.13 -16.11
N SER A 143 -4.88 21.21 -16.21
CA SER A 143 -4.47 22.48 -15.62
C SER A 143 -4.19 22.28 -14.14
N ARG A 144 -3.12 22.89 -13.63
CA ARG A 144 -2.75 22.84 -12.20
C ARG A 144 -3.86 23.37 -11.28
N THR A 145 -4.62 24.36 -11.80
CA THR A 145 -5.76 24.98 -11.10
C THR A 145 -7.10 24.30 -11.44
N ASN A 146 -7.10 23.08 -11.98
CA ASN A 146 -8.31 22.33 -12.26
C ASN A 146 -9.03 21.98 -10.96
N GLY A 147 -10.25 22.46 -10.80
CA GLY A 147 -11.05 22.23 -9.61
C GLY A 147 -11.39 20.75 -9.33
N CYS A 148 -11.22 19.86 -10.32
CA CYS A 148 -11.36 18.41 -10.10
C CYS A 148 -10.17 17.79 -9.39
N ILE A 149 -9.01 18.45 -9.31
CA ILE A 149 -7.87 17.99 -8.54
C ILE A 149 -8.21 18.15 -7.04
N ASN A 150 -8.24 17.04 -6.32
CA ASN A 150 -8.51 17.06 -4.89
C ASN A 150 -7.25 17.42 -4.09
N GLY A 151 -6.11 16.87 -4.46
CA GLY A 151 -4.82 17.16 -3.86
C GLY A 151 -3.75 16.17 -4.29
N TYR A 152 -2.61 16.29 -3.63
CA TYR A 152 -1.41 15.51 -3.95
C TYR A 152 -0.86 14.80 -2.74
N PHE A 153 -0.26 13.66 -3.00
CA PHE A 153 0.60 12.98 -2.08
C PHE A 153 2.04 12.96 -2.62
N ARG A 154 3.00 13.40 -1.79
CA ARG A 154 4.40 13.57 -2.20
C ARG A 154 5.28 12.40 -1.77
N LEU A 155 5.88 11.71 -2.75
CA LEU A 155 6.78 10.57 -2.50
C LEU A 155 8.14 10.97 -1.92
N ASN A 156 8.64 12.18 -2.18
CA ASN A 156 9.96 12.61 -1.72
C ASN A 156 10.12 12.56 -0.19
N ASP A 157 9.01 12.58 0.55
CA ASP A 157 9.04 12.41 1.99
C ASP A 157 9.28 10.95 2.43
N PHE A 158 9.13 9.97 1.53
CA PHE A 158 9.56 8.59 1.81
C PHE A 158 11.06 8.38 1.60
N ALA A 159 11.68 9.10 0.67
CA ALA A 159 13.12 9.04 0.45
C ALA A 159 13.91 9.76 1.55
N ASN A 160 13.28 10.73 2.24
CA ASN A 160 13.91 11.46 3.34
C ASN A 160 13.63 10.83 4.72
N THR A 161 12.76 9.83 4.83
CA THR A 161 12.68 8.98 6.03
C THR A 161 13.77 7.90 6.07
N GLU A 162 14.67 7.85 5.07
CA GLU A 162 15.92 7.09 5.20
C GLU A 162 16.98 7.84 6.05
N SER A 163 16.69 9.03 6.56
CA SER A 163 17.60 9.77 7.42
C SER A 163 17.00 10.15 8.77
N GLU A 164 16.44 9.21 9.47
CA GLU A 164 16.24 9.06 10.91
C GLU A 164 15.39 7.80 11.22
N ASP A 165 15.32 6.82 10.31
CA ASP A 165 15.18 5.47 10.77
C ASP A 165 16.48 5.20 11.53
N GLU A 166 16.49 5.31 12.85
CA GLU A 166 17.30 4.40 13.64
C GLU A 166 17.08 3.06 12.94
N GLU A 167 18.12 2.55 12.27
CA GLU A 167 18.06 1.24 11.59
C GLU A 167 17.28 0.33 12.52
N MET A 168 16.06 -0.12 12.12
CA MET A 168 15.29 -1.05 12.94
C MET A 168 16.06 -2.37 12.97
N ASN A 169 17.20 -2.35 13.62
CA ASN A 169 18.11 -3.45 13.85
C ASN A 169 18.02 -3.81 15.34
N PHE A 170 16.92 -4.46 15.70
CA PHE A 170 16.77 -4.96 17.08
C PHE A 170 17.65 -6.18 17.27
N LYS A 171 18.43 -6.17 18.33
CA LYS A 171 19.35 -7.25 18.70
C LYS A 171 19.23 -7.60 20.18
N GLN A 172 19.80 -8.71 20.57
CA GLN A 172 19.74 -9.18 21.94
C GLN A 172 20.28 -8.12 22.93
N GLY A 173 19.46 -7.82 23.94
CA GLY A 173 19.71 -6.79 24.94
C GLY A 173 18.96 -5.48 24.73
N ASP A 174 18.47 -5.21 23.54
CA ASP A 174 17.71 -3.99 23.26
C ASP A 174 16.38 -3.97 24.02
N LYS A 175 15.95 -2.75 24.38
CA LYS A 175 14.71 -2.51 25.11
C LYS A 175 14.02 -1.28 24.54
N SER A 176 12.89 -1.47 23.86
CA SER A 176 12.10 -0.39 23.25
C SER A 176 10.68 -0.85 22.91
N ASP A 177 9.82 0.12 22.55
CA ASP A 177 8.49 -0.18 22.02
C ASP A 177 8.58 -0.83 20.63
N GLY A 178 9.62 -0.54 19.85
CA GLY A 178 9.92 -1.22 18.60
C GLY A 178 10.20 -2.71 18.79
N VAL A 179 10.96 -3.08 19.83
CA VAL A 179 11.16 -4.50 20.24
C VAL A 179 9.84 -5.14 20.61
N LEU A 180 8.97 -4.45 21.36
CA LEU A 180 7.65 -4.97 21.73
C LEU A 180 6.79 -5.22 20.48
N ALA A 181 6.79 -4.29 19.53
CA ALA A 181 6.06 -4.44 18.25
C ALA A 181 6.59 -5.62 17.42
N TYR A 182 7.92 -5.78 17.33
CA TYR A 182 8.51 -6.94 16.65
C TYR A 182 8.14 -8.26 17.32
N LYS A 183 8.14 -8.32 18.66
CA LYS A 183 7.70 -9.50 19.41
C LYS A 183 6.24 -9.83 19.19
N ALA A 184 5.36 -8.82 19.07
CA ALA A 184 3.96 -9.05 18.71
C ALA A 184 3.83 -9.72 17.33
N LEU A 185 4.66 -9.32 16.36
CA LEU A 185 4.71 -9.97 15.04
C LEU A 185 5.21 -11.42 15.12
N LEU A 186 6.23 -11.70 15.94
CA LEU A 186 6.72 -13.06 16.19
C LEU A 186 5.65 -13.93 16.87
N LEU A 187 4.88 -13.39 17.83
CA LEU A 187 3.78 -14.10 18.48
C LEU A 187 2.68 -14.47 17.48
N LEU A 188 2.29 -13.54 16.60
CA LEU A 188 1.36 -13.84 15.50
C LEU A 188 1.91 -14.92 14.56
N ALA A 189 3.20 -14.89 14.25
CA ALA A 189 3.83 -15.91 13.43
C ALA A 189 3.79 -17.29 14.10
N ASN A 190 3.90 -17.32 15.42
CA ASN A 190 3.77 -18.55 16.23
C ASN A 190 2.32 -19.07 16.18
N ASP A 191 1.33 -18.19 16.36
CA ASP A 191 -0.10 -18.56 16.28
C ASP A 191 -0.49 -19.11 14.91
N PHE A 192 0.15 -18.63 13.84
CA PHE A 192 -0.01 -19.16 12.48
C PHE A 192 0.88 -20.35 12.15
N ASN A 193 1.63 -20.90 13.11
CA ASN A 193 2.58 -21.99 12.93
C ASN A 193 3.62 -21.71 11.83
N ILE A 194 4.10 -20.48 11.73
CA ILE A 194 5.20 -20.07 10.84
C ILE A 194 6.53 -20.35 11.54
N ILE A 195 6.61 -20.08 12.85
CA ILE A 195 7.74 -20.36 13.73
C ILE A 195 7.27 -21.13 14.96
N SER A 196 8.20 -21.71 15.73
CA SER A 196 7.89 -22.58 16.87
C SER A 196 8.51 -22.14 18.21
N VAL A 197 9.34 -21.11 18.22
CA VAL A 197 10.08 -20.66 19.41
C VAL A 197 9.16 -19.93 20.39
N LYS A 198 9.26 -20.24 21.67
CA LYS A 198 8.55 -19.54 22.74
C LYS A 198 9.12 -18.14 22.96
N ILE A 199 8.25 -17.15 22.95
CA ILE A 199 8.56 -15.74 23.08
C ILE A 199 7.75 -15.18 24.25
N ASP A 200 8.39 -14.37 25.09
CA ASP A 200 7.73 -13.63 26.16
C ASP A 200 7.13 -12.30 25.61
N ASN A 201 6.13 -11.76 26.28
CA ASN A 201 5.46 -10.51 25.87
C ASN A 201 5.94 -9.34 26.73
N ASN A 202 7.20 -8.93 26.52
CA ASN A 202 7.77 -7.73 27.13
C ASN A 202 8.57 -6.94 26.07
N ASN A 203 9.08 -5.77 26.41
CA ASN A 203 9.80 -4.89 25.48
C ASN A 203 11.33 -5.13 25.44
N ILE A 204 11.82 -6.29 25.91
CA ILE A 204 13.23 -6.65 25.91
C ILE A 204 13.50 -7.72 24.86
N PHE A 205 14.49 -7.51 23.99
CA PHE A 205 14.97 -8.51 23.05
C PHE A 205 15.81 -9.56 23.80
N GLY A 206 15.12 -10.52 24.38
CA GLY A 206 15.72 -11.61 25.14
C GLY A 206 16.20 -12.76 24.25
N LYS A 207 16.68 -13.85 24.92
CA LYS A 207 17.15 -15.05 24.22
C LYS A 207 16.06 -15.69 23.34
N GLY A 208 14.81 -15.78 23.83
CA GLY A 208 13.69 -16.32 23.05
C GLY A 208 13.42 -15.51 21.77
N THR A 209 13.51 -14.19 21.85
CA THR A 209 13.37 -13.31 20.67
C THR A 209 14.53 -13.51 19.70
N TYR A 210 15.75 -13.66 20.19
CA TYR A 210 16.93 -13.97 19.40
C TYR A 210 16.76 -15.31 18.65
N ASP A 211 16.40 -16.38 19.39
CA ASP A 211 16.23 -17.72 18.81
C ASP A 211 15.11 -17.72 17.75
N ALA A 212 14.00 -16.99 17.98
CA ALA A 212 12.93 -16.82 17.01
C ALA A 212 13.39 -16.02 15.77
N THR A 213 14.21 -14.99 15.95
CA THR A 213 14.80 -14.23 14.83
C THR A 213 15.68 -15.13 13.96
N ILE A 214 16.52 -15.96 14.56
CA ILE A 214 17.33 -16.97 13.86
C ILE A 214 16.43 -17.96 13.10
N GLU A 215 15.33 -18.42 13.67
CA GLU A 215 14.38 -19.32 12.99
C GLU A 215 13.77 -18.62 11.76
N VAL A 216 13.33 -17.36 11.89
CA VAL A 216 12.80 -16.54 10.79
C VAL A 216 13.84 -16.39 9.67
N GLN A 217 15.06 -16.01 10.02
CA GLN A 217 16.13 -15.81 9.03
C GLN A 217 16.46 -17.08 8.23
N LYS A 218 16.51 -18.23 8.91
CA LYS A 218 16.68 -19.53 8.27
C LYS A 218 15.51 -19.89 7.36
N LEU A 219 14.27 -19.67 7.84
CA LEU A 219 13.06 -20.00 7.10
C LEU A 219 12.96 -19.22 5.78
N PHE A 220 13.40 -17.96 5.77
CA PHE A 220 13.34 -17.09 4.59
C PHE A 220 14.67 -16.97 3.85
N ASN A 221 15.66 -17.80 4.18
CA ASN A 221 16.99 -17.82 3.56
C ASN A 221 17.67 -16.45 3.57
N LEU A 222 17.59 -15.76 4.71
CA LEU A 222 18.26 -14.49 4.98
C LEU A 222 19.61 -14.72 5.66
N GLU A 223 20.40 -13.65 5.82
CA GLU A 223 21.59 -13.70 6.67
C GLU A 223 21.20 -14.07 8.11
N VAL A 224 21.88 -15.07 8.69
CA VAL A 224 21.52 -15.65 9.99
C VAL A 224 22.42 -15.04 11.06
N ASP A 225 22.13 -13.78 11.45
CA ASP A 225 22.90 -12.99 12.41
C ASP A 225 22.15 -12.75 13.75
N GLY A 226 20.85 -13.10 13.81
CA GLY A 226 20.00 -12.88 14.98
C GLY A 226 19.59 -11.41 15.19
N ILE A 227 19.80 -10.56 14.18
CA ILE A 227 19.39 -9.16 14.17
C ILE A 227 18.06 -9.02 13.43
N ALA A 228 17.04 -8.48 14.09
CA ALA A 228 15.76 -8.18 13.48
C ALA A 228 15.84 -6.88 12.68
N GLY A 229 16.52 -6.92 11.54
CA GLY A 229 16.61 -5.82 10.59
C GLY A 229 15.41 -5.76 9.62
N LYS A 230 15.42 -4.73 8.77
CA LYS A 230 14.36 -4.46 7.79
C LYS A 230 13.98 -5.69 6.95
N GLN A 231 14.96 -6.47 6.48
CA GLN A 231 14.71 -7.67 5.68
C GLN A 231 14.00 -8.77 6.48
N THR A 232 14.45 -9.02 7.71
CA THR A 232 13.87 -10.03 8.61
C THR A 232 12.42 -9.67 8.97
N ILE A 233 12.19 -8.41 9.36
CA ILE A 233 10.86 -7.91 9.74
C ILE A 233 9.91 -7.95 8.53
N SER A 234 10.34 -7.51 7.36
CA SER A 234 9.53 -7.50 6.15
C SER A 234 9.16 -8.90 5.68
N ALA A 235 10.09 -9.86 5.69
CA ALA A 235 9.83 -11.24 5.32
C ALA A 235 8.79 -11.88 6.27
N LEU A 236 8.96 -11.71 7.58
CA LEU A 236 8.04 -12.20 8.59
C LEU A 236 6.64 -11.58 8.46
N SER A 237 6.57 -10.26 8.30
CA SER A 237 5.31 -9.53 8.13
C SER A 237 4.53 -10.02 6.90
N SER A 238 5.23 -10.25 5.79
CA SER A 238 4.63 -10.77 4.55
C SER A 238 4.06 -12.18 4.74
N ALA A 239 4.77 -13.04 5.46
CA ALA A 239 4.32 -14.41 5.75
C ALA A 239 3.10 -14.43 6.69
N VAL A 240 3.12 -13.64 7.75
CA VAL A 240 1.98 -13.48 8.68
C VAL A 240 0.75 -12.96 7.94
N HIS A 241 0.91 -11.92 7.11
CA HIS A 241 -0.17 -11.37 6.31
C HIS A 241 -0.77 -12.40 5.35
N GLY A 242 0.06 -13.17 4.65
CA GLY A 242 -0.38 -14.24 3.75
C GLY A 242 -1.20 -15.34 4.48
N LYS A 243 -0.77 -15.73 5.68
CA LYS A 243 -1.50 -16.71 6.51
C LYS A 243 -2.82 -16.15 7.02
N ALA A 244 -2.84 -14.87 7.45
CA ALA A 244 -4.07 -14.20 7.91
C ALA A 244 -5.12 -14.17 6.79
N ILE A 245 -4.75 -13.77 5.57
CA ILE A 245 -5.66 -13.78 4.41
C ILE A 245 -6.19 -15.17 4.12
N THR A 246 -5.32 -16.20 4.17
CA THR A 246 -5.73 -17.58 3.91
C THR A 246 -6.73 -18.08 4.97
N SER A 247 -6.49 -17.75 6.24
CA SER A 247 -7.41 -18.07 7.34
C SER A 247 -8.77 -17.39 7.16
N MET A 248 -8.79 -16.11 6.81
CA MET A 248 -10.05 -15.38 6.54
C MET A 248 -10.83 -15.99 5.36
N LYS A 249 -10.16 -16.37 4.27
CA LYS A 249 -10.80 -17.06 3.13
C LYS A 249 -11.43 -18.40 3.55
N GLY A 250 -10.75 -19.15 4.41
CA GLY A 250 -11.27 -20.40 4.97
C GLY A 250 -12.55 -20.18 5.79
N HIS A 251 -12.58 -19.15 6.65
CA HIS A 251 -13.77 -18.80 7.43
C HIS A 251 -14.95 -18.37 6.54
N ASN A 252 -14.71 -17.54 5.51
CA ASN A 252 -15.75 -17.12 4.58
C ASN A 252 -16.36 -18.32 3.86
N LYS A 253 -15.55 -19.28 3.41
CA LYS A 253 -16.05 -20.52 2.79
C LYS A 253 -16.96 -21.32 3.74
N ILE A 254 -16.58 -21.45 5.02
CA ILE A 254 -17.40 -22.12 6.04
C ILE A 254 -18.74 -21.41 6.23
N ILE A 255 -18.74 -20.07 6.28
CA ILE A 255 -19.93 -19.24 6.40
C ILE A 255 -20.86 -19.46 5.20
N ASP A 256 -20.32 -19.48 3.98
CA ASP A 256 -21.07 -19.73 2.76
C ASP A 256 -21.69 -21.14 2.76
N ASP A 257 -20.94 -22.17 3.12
CA ASP A 257 -21.41 -23.56 3.22
C ASP A 257 -22.50 -23.71 4.29
N LEU A 258 -22.36 -23.06 5.45
CA LEU A 258 -23.38 -23.05 6.50
C LEU A 258 -24.65 -22.31 6.07
N SER A 259 -24.49 -21.17 5.39
CA SER A 259 -25.62 -20.38 4.86
C SER A 259 -26.42 -21.19 3.83
N LYS A 260 -25.73 -21.95 2.95
CA LYS A 260 -26.35 -22.85 2.01
C LYS A 260 -27.16 -23.96 2.70
N LYS A 261 -26.56 -24.64 3.68
CA LYS A 261 -27.22 -25.67 4.48
C LYS A 261 -28.46 -25.14 5.23
N LEU A 262 -28.36 -23.92 5.80
CA LEU A 262 -29.47 -23.28 6.50
C LEU A 262 -30.65 -22.98 5.56
N ASN A 263 -30.37 -22.59 4.31
CA ASN A 263 -31.41 -22.35 3.30
C ASN A 263 -32.06 -23.65 2.84
N GLU A 264 -31.32 -24.76 2.73
CA GLU A 264 -31.83 -26.06 2.41
C GLU A 264 -32.73 -26.66 3.52
N MET A 265 -32.57 -26.24 4.77
CA MET A 265 -33.40 -26.66 5.92
C MET A 265 -34.71 -25.85 6.07
N LYS A 266 -34.89 -24.76 5.32
CA LYS A 266 -36.10 -23.93 5.35
C LYS A 266 -37.16 -24.33 4.32
N VAL A 267 -36.98 -25.43 3.62
CA VAL A 267 -37.94 -26.08 2.73
C VAL A 267 -38.51 -27.28 3.48
#